data_d67250122c5ef63dceed9b6a0929303a
#
_entry.id   d67250122c5ef63dceed9b6a0929303a
#
_cell.length_a   1.000
_cell.length_b   1.000
_cell.length_c   1.000
_cell.angle_alpha   90.00
_cell.angle_beta   90.00
_cell.angle_gamma   90.00
#
_symmetry.space_group_name_H-M   'P 1'
#
loop_
_entity.id
_entity.type
_entity.pdbx_description
1 polymer ?
#
loop_
_entity_poly.entity_id
_entity_poly.type
_entity_poly.pdbx_seq_one_letter_code
_entity_poly.pdbx_strand_id
1 'polypeptide(L)'
;MQTLFVGVLVFTVVVLALVSLILLARNQLIPSGDVKILINDEKEIAVPQGGKLMSALADQGIFVSSACGGGGTCAQCIVKVTEGGGDLLDTEKGHINKREAREGCRLSCQVAVKSDMKVEVPLSLIHI
;
A
#
# COMPACT_ATOMS: atom_id res chain seq x y z
N MET A 1 -27.03 -35.43 -18.10
CA MET A 1 -26.49 -35.44 -16.70
C MET A 1 -24.98 -35.61 -16.71
N GLN A 2 -24.45 -36.64 -17.38
CA GLN A 2 -23.01 -36.92 -17.40
C GLN A 2 -22.18 -35.76 -17.98
N THR A 3 -22.65 -35.15 -19.06
CA THR A 3 -21.98 -34.00 -19.71
C THR A 3 -21.93 -32.77 -18.79
N LEU A 4 -22.99 -32.54 -18.00
CA LEU A 4 -23.03 -31.46 -17.02
C LEU A 4 -21.98 -31.66 -15.90
N PHE A 5 -21.90 -32.87 -15.38
CA PHE A 5 -20.91 -33.19 -14.35
C PHE A 5 -19.48 -33.03 -14.86
N VAL A 6 -19.21 -33.50 -16.06
CA VAL A 6 -17.89 -33.35 -16.68
C VAL A 6 -17.55 -31.86 -16.91
N GLY A 7 -18.53 -31.07 -17.38
CA GLY A 7 -18.35 -29.64 -17.59
C GLY A 7 -18.03 -28.88 -16.29
N VAL A 8 -18.79 -29.14 -15.26
CA VAL A 8 -18.58 -28.53 -13.93
C VAL A 8 -17.23 -28.93 -13.35
N LEU A 9 -16.87 -30.21 -13.48
CA LEU A 9 -15.58 -30.70 -12.98
C LEU A 9 -14.41 -30.03 -13.71
N VAL A 10 -14.44 -29.99 -15.02
CA VAL A 10 -13.39 -29.33 -15.82
C VAL A 10 -13.28 -27.84 -15.48
N PHE A 11 -14.41 -27.13 -15.39
CA PHE A 11 -14.44 -25.73 -15.02
C PHE A 11 -13.82 -25.50 -13.64
N THR A 12 -14.20 -26.30 -12.65
CA THR A 12 -13.68 -26.19 -11.29
C THR A 12 -12.18 -26.44 -11.25
N VAL A 13 -11.69 -27.46 -11.96
CA VAL A 13 -10.25 -27.77 -12.04
C VAL A 13 -9.47 -26.60 -12.67
N VAL A 14 -9.99 -26.02 -13.76
CA VAL A 14 -9.35 -24.89 -14.43
C VAL A 14 -9.29 -23.68 -13.50
N VAL A 15 -10.39 -23.35 -12.83
CA VAL A 15 -10.43 -22.22 -11.90
C VAL A 15 -9.45 -22.43 -10.74
N LEU A 16 -9.43 -23.61 -10.14
CA LEU A 16 -8.50 -23.93 -9.06
C LEU A 16 -7.04 -23.86 -9.52
N ALA A 17 -6.75 -24.33 -10.73
CA ALA A 17 -5.40 -24.25 -11.30
C ALA A 17 -4.97 -22.79 -11.49
N LEU A 18 -5.84 -21.94 -12.02
CA LEU A 18 -5.56 -20.51 -12.19
C LEU A 18 -5.36 -19.78 -10.86
N VAL A 19 -6.21 -20.04 -9.89
CA VAL A 19 -6.09 -19.45 -8.54
C VAL A 19 -4.76 -19.89 -7.91
N SER A 20 -4.43 -21.17 -8.00
CA SER A 20 -3.16 -21.69 -7.46
C SER A 20 -1.95 -21.04 -8.14
N LEU A 21 -2.01 -20.89 -9.45
CA LEU A 21 -0.94 -20.24 -10.22
C LEU A 21 -0.75 -18.78 -9.78
N ILE A 22 -1.85 -18.05 -9.61
CA ILE A 22 -1.81 -16.65 -9.17
C ILE A 22 -1.22 -16.55 -7.77
N LEU A 23 -1.63 -17.41 -6.85
CA LEU A 23 -1.13 -17.42 -5.48
C LEU A 23 0.37 -17.77 -5.43
N LEU A 24 0.81 -18.73 -6.22
CA LEU A 24 2.23 -19.08 -6.32
C LEU A 24 3.05 -17.93 -6.89
N ALA A 25 2.58 -17.32 -7.99
CA ALA A 25 3.25 -16.17 -8.60
C ALA A 25 3.34 -15.00 -7.62
N ARG A 26 2.25 -14.72 -6.90
CA ARG A 26 2.23 -13.67 -5.88
C ARG A 26 3.26 -13.95 -4.78
N ASN A 27 3.32 -15.17 -4.29
CA ASN A 27 4.25 -15.55 -3.22
C ASN A 27 5.72 -15.45 -3.65
N GLN A 28 6.01 -15.69 -4.92
CA GLN A 28 7.37 -15.59 -5.46
C GLN A 28 7.78 -14.15 -5.82
N LEU A 29 6.82 -13.36 -6.32
CA LEU A 29 7.10 -12.00 -6.80
C LEU A 29 7.06 -10.95 -5.69
N ILE A 30 6.28 -11.19 -4.64
CA ILE A 30 6.20 -10.26 -3.51
C ILE A 30 7.16 -10.78 -2.44
N PRO A 31 8.21 -10.01 -2.11
CA PRO A 31 9.11 -10.40 -1.03
C PRO A 31 8.31 -10.57 0.27
N SER A 32 8.44 -11.72 0.89
CA SER A 32 7.84 -11.98 2.18
C SER A 32 8.82 -11.52 3.27
N GLY A 33 8.45 -10.50 3.99
CA GLY A 33 9.27 -9.99 5.09
C GLY A 33 8.59 -8.79 5.71
N ASP A 34 8.94 -8.51 6.95
CA ASP A 34 8.46 -7.32 7.62
C ASP A 34 9.45 -6.18 7.41
N VAL A 35 8.92 -4.99 7.21
CA VAL A 35 9.70 -3.76 7.15
C VAL A 35 9.36 -2.89 8.34
N LYS A 36 10.32 -2.08 8.75
CA LYS A 36 10.15 -1.17 9.87
C LYS A 36 9.80 0.22 9.36
N ILE A 37 8.76 0.81 9.93
CA ILE A 37 8.36 2.18 9.64
C ILE A 37 8.52 2.99 10.93
N LEU A 38 9.35 4.01 10.87
CA LEU A 38 9.53 4.95 11.98
C LEU A 38 8.61 6.15 11.75
N ILE A 39 7.66 6.35 12.65
CA ILE A 39 6.65 7.40 12.55
C ILE A 39 7.01 8.53 13.51
N ASN A 40 7.21 9.74 12.96
CA ASN A 40 7.55 10.95 13.72
C ASN A 40 8.78 10.79 14.63
N ASP A 41 9.70 9.90 14.28
CA ASP A 41 10.89 9.54 15.07
C ASP A 41 10.61 9.04 16.48
N GLU A 42 9.34 8.76 16.80
CA GLU A 42 8.91 8.33 18.14
C GLU A 42 8.40 6.88 18.15
N LYS A 43 7.71 6.47 17.09
CA LYS A 43 7.06 5.16 17.04
C LYS A 43 7.59 4.31 15.88
N GLU A 44 8.13 3.16 16.23
CA GLU A 44 8.56 2.17 15.24
C GLU A 44 7.52 1.05 15.15
N ILE A 45 7.08 0.74 13.94
CA ILE A 45 6.16 -0.34 13.66
C ILE A 45 6.75 -1.31 12.65
N ALA A 46 6.43 -2.58 12.78
CA ALA A 46 6.77 -3.62 11.80
C ALA A 46 5.52 -3.98 11.02
N VAL A 47 5.59 -3.90 9.70
CA VAL A 47 4.47 -4.20 8.80
C VAL A 47 4.94 -5.11 7.67
N PRO A 48 4.08 -5.99 7.14
CA PRO A 48 4.45 -6.81 6.00
C PRO A 48 4.65 -5.97 4.74
N GLN A 49 5.62 -6.35 3.93
CA GLN A 49 5.88 -5.71 2.64
C GLN A 49 4.70 -5.88 1.68
N GLY A 50 4.58 -4.97 0.73
CA GLY A 50 3.62 -5.04 -0.35
C GLY A 50 2.31 -4.31 -0.10
N GLY A 51 2.07 -3.82 1.11
CA GLY A 51 0.91 -2.99 1.42
C GLY A 51 1.09 -1.53 1.06
N LYS A 52 0.04 -0.75 1.22
CA LYS A 52 0.10 0.71 1.10
C LYS A 52 0.41 1.34 2.45
N LEU A 53 1.14 2.44 2.45
CA LEU A 53 1.52 3.16 3.67
C LEU A 53 0.29 3.58 4.48
N MET A 54 -0.76 4.07 3.83
CA MET A 54 -2.00 4.48 4.49
C MET A 54 -2.65 3.33 5.26
N SER A 55 -2.69 2.13 4.68
CA SER A 55 -3.22 0.94 5.35
C SER A 55 -2.36 0.53 6.54
N ALA A 56 -1.05 0.58 6.40
CA ALA A 56 -0.11 0.28 7.49
C ALA A 56 -0.29 1.24 8.67
N LEU A 57 -0.47 2.53 8.39
CA LEU A 57 -0.74 3.53 9.43
C LEU A 57 -2.09 3.30 10.11
N ALA A 58 -3.13 2.97 9.33
CA ALA A 58 -4.46 2.69 9.86
C ALA A 58 -4.47 1.47 10.80
N ASP A 59 -3.72 0.42 10.47
CA ASP A 59 -3.58 -0.77 11.31
C ASP A 59 -2.97 -0.45 12.68
N GLN A 60 -2.23 0.64 12.79
CA GLN A 60 -1.64 1.10 14.04
C GLN A 60 -2.50 2.17 14.75
N GLY A 61 -3.71 2.40 14.27
CA GLY A 61 -4.60 3.39 14.84
C GLY A 61 -4.32 4.83 14.40
N ILE A 62 -3.46 5.02 13.41
CA ILE A 62 -3.16 6.34 12.84
C ILE A 62 -3.97 6.50 11.57
N PHE A 63 -5.01 7.30 11.63
CA PHE A 63 -5.90 7.53 10.49
C PHE A 63 -5.56 8.85 9.81
N VAL A 64 -5.14 8.75 8.55
CA VAL A 64 -4.86 9.93 7.71
C VAL A 64 -6.13 10.28 6.95
N SER A 65 -6.47 11.56 6.88
CA SER A 65 -7.65 12.02 6.15
C SER A 65 -7.61 11.60 4.69
N SER A 66 -8.70 11.00 4.20
CA SER A 66 -8.82 10.62 2.80
C SER A 66 -10.28 10.66 2.37
N ALA A 67 -10.68 11.71 1.66
CA ALA A 67 -12.03 11.84 1.14
C ALA A 67 -12.31 10.88 -0.02
N CYS A 68 -11.26 10.46 -0.75
CA CYS A 68 -11.39 9.53 -1.87
C CYS A 68 -11.30 8.05 -1.46
N GLY A 69 -11.08 7.76 -0.18
CA GLY A 69 -10.94 6.39 0.31
C GLY A 69 -9.69 5.66 -0.17
N GLY A 70 -8.63 6.40 -0.52
CA GLY A 70 -7.38 5.82 -0.99
C GLY A 70 -7.23 5.77 -2.52
N GLY A 71 -8.14 6.43 -3.24
CA GLY A 71 -8.11 6.45 -4.71
C GLY A 71 -7.07 7.37 -5.34
N GLY A 72 -6.36 8.18 -4.55
CA GLY A 72 -5.31 9.06 -5.04
C GLY A 72 -5.81 10.34 -5.69
N THR A 73 -7.05 10.74 -5.46
CA THR A 73 -7.67 11.89 -6.14
C THR A 73 -7.90 13.12 -5.26
N CYS A 74 -8.01 12.95 -3.94
CA CYS A 74 -8.33 14.07 -3.04
C CYS A 74 -7.10 14.82 -2.50
N ALA A 75 -5.92 14.24 -2.59
CA ALA A 75 -4.66 14.78 -2.06
C ALA A 75 -4.68 15.13 -0.55
N GLN A 76 -5.60 14.55 0.21
CA GLN A 76 -5.71 14.81 1.66
C GLN A 76 -4.82 13.90 2.51
N CYS A 77 -4.34 12.80 1.93
CA CYS A 77 -3.52 11.80 2.63
C CYS A 77 -2.01 12.10 2.55
N ILE A 78 -1.64 13.35 2.32
CA ILE A 78 -0.23 13.74 2.19
C ILE A 78 0.50 13.56 3.51
N VAL A 79 1.59 12.79 3.46
CA VAL A 79 2.54 12.61 4.55
C VAL A 79 3.94 12.90 4.05
N LYS A 80 4.85 13.19 4.96
CA LYS A 80 6.26 13.41 4.60
C LYS A 80 7.04 12.12 4.81
N VAL A 81 7.59 11.57 3.73
CA VAL A 81 8.45 10.39 3.78
C VAL A 81 9.89 10.85 3.64
N THR A 82 10.65 10.79 4.71
CA THR A 82 12.04 11.26 4.74
C THR A 82 13.02 10.23 4.17
N GLU A 83 12.73 8.95 4.34
CA GLU A 83 13.55 7.86 3.82
C GLU A 83 12.69 6.69 3.37
N GLY A 84 13.12 5.98 2.35
CA GLY A 84 12.53 4.71 1.93
C GLY A 84 11.27 4.81 1.05
N GLY A 85 10.86 6.00 0.65
CA GLY A 85 9.64 6.21 -0.16
C GLY A 85 9.80 5.91 -1.65
N GLY A 86 11.03 5.84 -2.15
CA GLY A 86 11.30 5.68 -3.57
C GLY A 86 10.94 6.92 -4.39
N ASP A 87 10.83 6.74 -5.70
CA ASP A 87 10.50 7.82 -6.62
C ASP A 87 9.00 8.16 -6.58
N LEU A 88 8.68 9.41 -6.92
CA LEU A 88 7.31 9.89 -6.99
C LEU A 88 6.54 9.17 -8.11
N LEU A 89 5.38 8.62 -7.77
CA LEU A 89 4.53 7.92 -8.73
C LEU A 89 3.79 8.92 -9.64
N ASP A 90 3.45 8.48 -10.85
CA ASP A 90 2.71 9.31 -11.80
C ASP A 90 1.34 9.76 -11.25
N THR A 91 0.70 8.92 -10.43
CA THR A 91 -0.55 9.25 -9.76
C THR A 91 -0.39 10.37 -8.72
N GLU A 92 0.79 10.55 -8.17
CA GLU A 92 1.10 11.60 -7.20
C GLU A 92 1.49 12.92 -7.85
N LYS A 93 2.07 12.88 -9.05
CA LYS A 93 2.60 14.08 -9.74
C LYS A 93 1.55 15.15 -10.00
N GLY A 94 0.29 14.76 -10.15
CA GLY A 94 -0.82 15.69 -10.34
C GLY A 94 -1.23 16.44 -9.07
N HIS A 95 -0.86 15.95 -7.90
CA HIS A 95 -1.28 16.48 -6.60
C HIS A 95 -0.12 17.05 -5.78
N ILE A 96 1.09 16.67 -6.10
CA ILE A 96 2.30 17.08 -5.39
C ILE A 96 3.16 17.95 -6.32
N ASN A 97 3.40 19.20 -5.91
CA ASN A 97 4.25 20.10 -6.70
C ASN A 97 5.73 19.77 -6.48
N LYS A 98 6.59 20.42 -7.30
CA LYS A 98 8.04 20.16 -7.25
C LYS A 98 8.66 20.49 -5.89
N ARG A 99 8.16 21.52 -5.22
CA ARG A 99 8.63 21.91 -3.90
C ARG A 99 8.29 20.87 -2.85
N GLU A 100 7.04 20.41 -2.83
CA GLU A 100 6.57 19.36 -1.94
C GLU A 100 7.32 18.04 -2.17
N ALA A 101 7.56 17.68 -3.42
CA ALA A 101 8.35 16.51 -3.78
C ALA A 101 9.79 16.58 -3.23
N ARG A 102 10.41 17.76 -3.27
CA ARG A 102 11.75 17.98 -2.71
C ARG A 102 11.75 17.87 -1.17
N GLU A 103 10.65 18.26 -0.54
CA GLU A 103 10.48 18.14 0.90
C GLU A 103 10.14 16.71 1.36
N GLY A 104 9.90 15.80 0.43
CA GLY A 104 9.56 14.41 0.70
C GLY A 104 8.07 14.14 0.87
N CYS A 105 7.21 15.07 0.49
CA CYS A 105 5.76 14.88 0.57
C CYS A 105 5.29 13.82 -0.43
N ARG A 106 4.46 12.89 0.05
CA ARG A 106 3.91 11.79 -0.75
C ARG A 106 2.45 11.54 -0.35
N LEU A 107 1.68 10.98 -1.29
CA LEU A 107 0.33 10.52 -1.00
C LEU A 107 0.41 9.14 -0.31
N SER A 108 0.07 9.06 0.97
CA SER A 108 0.17 7.80 1.72
C SER A 108 -0.65 6.67 1.12
N CYS A 109 -1.76 6.97 0.45
CA CYS A 109 -2.59 5.98 -0.22
C CYS A 109 -1.94 5.37 -1.47
N GLN A 110 -0.92 6.03 -2.05
CA GLN A 110 -0.22 5.57 -3.25
C GLN A 110 1.15 4.99 -2.96
N VAL A 111 1.77 5.34 -1.84
CA VAL A 111 3.10 4.84 -1.48
C VAL A 111 3.02 3.37 -1.10
N ALA A 112 3.80 2.54 -1.79
CA ALA A 112 3.93 1.12 -1.45
C ALA A 112 5.04 0.93 -0.40
N VAL A 113 4.76 0.09 0.59
CA VAL A 113 5.73 -0.28 1.62
C VAL A 113 6.64 -1.36 1.06
N LYS A 114 7.86 -1.01 0.68
CA LYS A 114 8.84 -1.93 0.07
C LYS A 114 10.09 -2.13 0.91
N SER A 115 10.43 -1.18 1.75
CA SER A 115 11.64 -1.21 2.58
C SER A 115 11.40 -0.42 3.85
N ASP A 116 12.38 -0.42 4.74
CA ASP A 116 12.31 0.39 5.95
C ASP A 116 12.13 1.87 5.58
N MET A 117 11.23 2.55 6.26
CA MET A 117 10.81 3.90 5.95
C MET A 117 10.83 4.79 7.19
N LYS A 118 11.08 6.08 6.97
CA LYS A 118 10.85 7.11 7.98
C LYS A 118 9.76 8.04 7.47
N VAL A 119 8.72 8.20 8.26
CA VAL A 119 7.52 8.96 7.88
C VAL A 119 7.21 9.99 8.96
N GLU A 120 6.92 11.21 8.53
CA GLU A 120 6.37 12.24 9.40
C GLU A 120 4.90 12.47 9.02
N VAL A 121 4.01 12.23 9.95
CA VAL A 121 2.57 12.47 9.77
C VAL A 121 2.21 13.79 10.47
N PRO A 122 1.69 14.79 9.74
CA PRO A 122 1.25 16.03 10.36
C PRO A 122 0.16 15.77 11.39
N LEU A 123 0.30 16.33 12.59
CA LEU A 123 -0.65 16.14 13.69
C LEU A 123 -2.08 16.59 13.33
N SER A 124 -2.20 17.58 12.45
CA SER A 124 -3.50 18.07 11.95
C SER A 124 -4.25 17.04 11.09
N LEU A 125 -3.56 16.02 10.58
CA LEU A 125 -4.15 14.97 9.74
C LEU A 125 -4.41 13.68 10.51
N ILE A 126 -3.96 13.58 11.75
CA ILE A 126 -4.15 12.40 12.58
C ILE A 126 -5.48 12.51 13.30
N HIS A 127 -6.38 11.57 13.00
CA HIS A 127 -7.62 11.37 13.75
C HIS A 127 -7.42 10.17 14.66
N ILE A 128 -7.28 10.42 15.92
CA ILE A 128 -7.13 9.38 16.93
C ILE A 128 -8.48 9.14 17.61
#